data_b1ca11b2d208c8e0069a739e69b3e0cb
#
_entry.id   b1ca11b2d208c8e0069a739e69b3e0cb
#
_cell.length_a   1.000
_cell.length_b   1.000
_cell.length_c   1.000
_cell.angle_alpha   90.00
_cell.angle_beta   90.00
_cell.angle_gamma   90.00
#
_symmetry.space_group_name_H-M   'P 1'
#
loop_
_entity.id
_entity.type
_entity.pdbx_description
1 polymer ?
#
loop_
_entity_poly.entity_id
_entity_poly.type
_entity_poly.pdbx_seq_one_letter_code
_entity_poly.pdbx_strand_id
1 'polypeptide(L)'
;MNGIGESLGTIPKLLQDKYFMGHCMLQSLVSAGFFSYIGCSSFVFQDIYQVTPQEFSFIFGGIGLGLMISGTIPAKTAGKIKDIKLLKVSLIVPIISSVVLFALFYVKASLMLVIPLLLITIMPLSVMGASSFSMAMSRQGRQAGTASALLGFFSMILGGITMPLAGMIGNDPSLPMAAFLFCGWASAFVVFKIFVEPEHK
;
A
#
# COMPACT_ATOMS: atom_id res chain seq x y z
N MET A 1 -35.96 -7.24 -2.39
CA MET A 1 -34.90 -7.68 -1.43
C MET A 1 -34.05 -8.83 -2.01
N ASN A 2 -33.52 -8.67 -3.23
CA ASN A 2 -32.71 -9.71 -3.91
C ASN A 2 -31.20 -9.43 -3.88
N GLY A 3 -30.77 -8.43 -3.11
CA GLY A 3 -29.37 -7.93 -3.17
C GLY A 3 -28.31 -8.89 -2.62
N ILE A 4 -28.57 -9.59 -1.52
CA ILE A 4 -27.55 -10.44 -0.86
C ILE A 4 -27.27 -11.70 -1.68
N GLY A 5 -28.30 -12.38 -2.15
CA GLY A 5 -28.15 -13.60 -2.98
C GLY A 5 -27.49 -13.29 -4.33
N GLU A 6 -27.80 -12.15 -4.94
CA GLU A 6 -27.17 -11.70 -6.19
C GLU A 6 -25.70 -11.33 -5.97
N SER A 7 -25.40 -10.66 -4.87
CA SER A 7 -24.01 -10.33 -4.47
C SER A 7 -23.17 -11.58 -4.22
N LEU A 8 -23.69 -12.56 -3.49
CA LEU A 8 -22.99 -13.82 -3.24
C LEU A 8 -22.73 -14.63 -4.51
N GLY A 9 -23.69 -14.65 -5.43
CA GLY A 9 -23.53 -15.31 -6.74
C GLY A 9 -22.51 -14.62 -7.66
N THR A 10 -22.16 -13.38 -7.38
CA THR A 10 -21.18 -12.59 -8.14
C THR A 10 -19.73 -12.85 -7.71
N ILE A 11 -19.50 -13.22 -6.45
CA ILE A 11 -18.17 -13.45 -5.89
C ILE A 11 -17.33 -14.45 -6.71
N PRO A 12 -17.83 -15.64 -7.09
CA PRO A 12 -17.05 -16.59 -7.88
C PRO A 12 -16.59 -16.03 -9.24
N LYS A 13 -17.43 -15.19 -9.87
CA LYS A 13 -17.09 -14.56 -11.15
C LYS A 13 -15.98 -13.54 -11.00
N LEU A 14 -16.02 -12.74 -9.94
CA LEU A 14 -14.97 -11.76 -9.61
C LEU A 14 -13.64 -12.43 -9.27
N LEU A 15 -13.67 -13.55 -8.54
CA LEU A 15 -12.48 -14.33 -8.21
C LEU A 15 -11.83 -14.99 -9.44
N GLN A 16 -12.58 -15.24 -10.51
CA GLN A 16 -12.07 -15.77 -11.78
C GLN A 16 -11.57 -14.67 -12.73
N ASP A 17 -11.94 -13.42 -12.51
CA ASP A 17 -11.45 -12.28 -13.29
C ASP A 17 -10.00 -11.97 -12.93
N LYS A 18 -9.06 -12.39 -13.79
CA LYS A 18 -7.63 -12.22 -13.58
C LYS A 18 -7.20 -10.77 -13.45
N TYR A 19 -7.84 -9.87 -14.20
CA TYR A 19 -7.55 -8.45 -14.13
C TYR A 19 -7.97 -7.85 -12.78
N PHE A 20 -9.20 -8.13 -12.35
CA PHE A 20 -9.71 -7.71 -11.06
C PHE A 20 -8.87 -8.28 -9.90
N MET A 21 -8.60 -9.60 -9.94
CA MET A 21 -7.78 -10.26 -8.92
C MET A 21 -6.34 -9.73 -8.91
N GLY A 22 -5.79 -9.34 -10.06
CA GLY A 22 -4.51 -8.65 -10.13
C GLY A 22 -4.50 -7.35 -9.31
N HIS A 23 -5.55 -6.55 -9.39
CA HIS A 23 -5.71 -5.33 -8.57
C HIS A 23 -5.93 -5.64 -7.09
N CYS A 24 -6.70 -6.69 -6.76
CA CYS A 24 -6.88 -7.14 -5.38
C CYS A 24 -5.55 -7.57 -4.75
N MET A 25 -4.77 -8.41 -5.44
CA MET A 25 -3.46 -8.88 -4.97
C MET A 25 -2.47 -7.72 -4.83
N LEU A 26 -2.43 -6.82 -5.82
CA LEU A 26 -1.57 -5.64 -5.79
C LEU A 26 -1.84 -4.77 -4.56
N GLN A 27 -3.10 -4.41 -4.32
CA GLN A 27 -3.47 -3.61 -3.15
C GLN A 27 -3.20 -4.34 -1.84
N SER A 28 -3.48 -5.65 -1.77
CA SER A 28 -3.25 -6.45 -0.56
C SER A 28 -1.77 -6.53 -0.19
N LEU A 29 -0.89 -6.74 -1.17
CA LEU A 29 0.55 -6.81 -0.95
C LEU A 29 1.13 -5.47 -0.47
N VAL A 30 0.68 -4.35 -1.04
CA VAL A 30 1.10 -3.03 -0.57
C VAL A 30 0.53 -2.73 0.81
N SER A 31 -0.73 -3.11 1.09
CA SER A 31 -1.33 -2.99 2.41
C SER A 31 -0.54 -3.77 3.46
N ALA A 32 -0.06 -4.97 3.14
CA ALA A 32 0.79 -5.77 4.01
C ALA A 32 2.04 -4.98 4.48
N GLY A 33 2.74 -4.33 3.55
CA GLY A 33 3.87 -3.46 3.87
C GLY A 33 3.45 -2.25 4.72
N PHE A 34 2.36 -1.59 4.37
CA PHE A 34 1.87 -0.42 5.10
C PHE A 34 1.41 -0.75 6.53
N PHE A 35 0.74 -1.88 6.74
CA PHE A 35 0.33 -2.30 8.08
C PHE A 35 1.52 -2.70 8.95
N SER A 36 2.62 -3.23 8.36
CA SER A 36 3.85 -3.44 9.11
C SER A 36 4.45 -2.11 9.61
N TYR A 37 4.40 -1.05 8.77
CA TYR A 37 4.76 0.30 9.20
C TYR A 37 3.88 0.77 10.36
N ILE A 38 2.54 0.64 10.26
CA ILE A 38 1.63 1.05 11.34
C ILE A 38 1.98 0.33 12.64
N GLY A 39 2.18 -0.99 12.59
CA GLY A 39 2.45 -1.82 13.77
C GLY A 39 3.80 -1.57 14.42
N CYS A 40 4.84 -1.30 13.62
CA CYS A 40 6.20 -1.13 14.13
C CYS A 40 6.58 0.33 14.37
N SER A 41 5.91 1.30 13.76
CA SER A 41 6.33 2.71 13.77
C SER A 41 6.47 3.28 15.19
N SER A 42 5.55 2.97 16.10
CA SER A 42 5.62 3.45 17.49
C SER A 42 6.90 2.98 18.17
N PHE A 43 7.23 1.69 18.05
CA PHE A 43 8.44 1.12 18.62
C PHE A 43 9.70 1.67 17.95
N VAL A 44 9.70 1.80 16.63
CA VAL A 44 10.86 2.37 15.91
C VAL A 44 11.13 3.81 16.35
N PHE A 45 10.11 4.65 16.37
CA PHE A 45 10.33 6.07 16.71
C PHE A 45 10.56 6.30 18.19
N GLN A 46 9.81 5.66 19.09
CA GLN A 46 9.91 5.92 20.52
C GLN A 46 11.02 5.12 21.19
N ASP A 47 11.21 3.83 20.86
CA ASP A 47 12.18 2.98 21.57
C ASP A 47 13.58 3.07 20.93
N ILE A 48 13.68 3.17 19.58
CA ILE A 48 14.98 3.23 18.91
C ILE A 48 15.47 4.67 18.77
N TYR A 49 14.61 5.59 18.29
CA TYR A 49 14.99 7.00 18.08
C TYR A 49 14.72 7.87 19.29
N GLN A 50 14.12 7.32 20.37
CA GLN A 50 13.88 8.01 21.65
C GLN A 50 13.07 9.31 21.50
N VAL A 51 12.18 9.38 20.50
CA VAL A 51 11.25 10.50 20.35
C VAL A 51 10.14 10.40 21.38
N THR A 52 9.65 11.53 21.86
CA THR A 52 8.52 11.58 22.78
C THR A 52 7.23 11.14 22.08
N PRO A 53 6.21 10.66 22.81
CA PRO A 53 4.89 10.32 22.23
C PRO A 53 4.27 11.49 21.47
N GLN A 54 4.53 12.73 21.89
CA GLN A 54 4.06 13.92 21.21
C GLN A 54 4.74 14.14 19.85
N GLU A 55 6.07 14.02 19.80
CA GLU A 55 6.84 14.11 18.55
C GLU A 55 6.45 13.00 17.58
N PHE A 56 6.26 11.76 18.09
CA PHE A 56 5.74 10.65 17.29
C PHE A 56 4.38 10.99 16.67
N SER A 57 3.47 11.60 17.44
CA SER A 57 2.15 11.99 16.95
C SER A 57 2.24 13.01 15.80
N PHE A 58 3.16 13.96 15.88
CA PHE A 58 3.42 14.92 14.79
C PHE A 58 4.01 14.25 13.55
N ILE A 59 4.97 13.33 13.72
CA ILE A 59 5.58 12.58 12.62
C ILE A 59 4.51 11.73 11.93
N PHE A 60 3.75 10.96 12.69
CA PHE A 60 2.70 10.07 12.17
C PHE A 60 1.58 10.86 11.49
N GLY A 61 1.13 11.96 12.11
CA GLY A 61 0.17 12.88 11.54
C GLY A 61 0.67 13.54 10.25
N GLY A 62 1.95 13.94 10.21
CA GLY A 62 2.60 14.47 9.01
C GLY A 62 2.61 13.48 7.84
N ILE A 63 2.87 12.20 8.12
CA ILE A 63 2.78 11.13 7.11
C ILE A 63 1.32 10.96 6.64
N GLY A 64 0.35 11.01 7.55
CA GLY A 64 -1.07 10.99 7.23
C GLY A 64 -1.49 12.15 6.32
N LEU A 65 -1.02 13.37 6.60
CA LEU A 65 -1.23 14.54 5.74
C LEU A 65 -0.60 14.33 4.37
N GLY A 66 0.60 13.76 4.31
CA GLY A 66 1.26 13.38 3.05
C GLY A 66 0.41 12.41 2.22
N LEU A 67 -0.16 11.39 2.84
CA LEU A 67 -1.09 10.45 2.18
C LEU A 67 -2.33 11.16 1.65
N MET A 68 -2.91 12.07 2.41
CA MET A 68 -4.08 12.85 2.00
C MET A 68 -3.76 13.74 0.79
N ILE A 69 -2.63 14.44 0.81
CA ILE A 69 -2.20 15.32 -0.28
C ILE A 69 -1.91 14.49 -1.53
N SER A 70 -1.14 13.41 -1.42
CA SER A 70 -0.80 12.55 -2.56
C SER A 70 -2.02 11.86 -3.17
N GLY A 71 -3.03 11.52 -2.37
CA GLY A 71 -4.30 10.95 -2.82
C GLY A 71 -5.10 11.87 -3.75
N THR A 72 -4.81 13.18 -3.79
CA THR A 72 -5.42 14.11 -4.75
C THR A 72 -4.79 14.06 -6.14
N ILE A 73 -3.60 13.45 -6.29
CA ILE A 73 -2.83 13.44 -7.55
C ILE A 73 -3.61 12.74 -8.68
N PRO A 74 -4.20 11.54 -8.51
CA PRO A 74 -4.94 10.89 -9.57
C PRO A 74 -6.10 11.76 -10.10
N ALA A 75 -6.85 12.41 -9.21
CA ALA A 75 -7.94 13.30 -9.61
C ALA A 75 -7.44 14.54 -10.38
N LYS A 76 -6.34 15.15 -9.93
CA LYS A 76 -5.75 16.33 -10.59
C LYS A 76 -5.10 16.02 -11.94
N THR A 77 -4.68 14.80 -12.14
CA THR A 77 -4.02 14.35 -13.39
C THR A 77 -4.95 13.58 -14.31
N ALA A 78 -6.21 13.38 -13.90
CA ALA A 78 -7.23 12.73 -14.71
C ALA A 78 -7.37 13.42 -16.09
N GLY A 79 -7.40 12.61 -17.15
CA GLY A 79 -7.43 13.10 -18.55
C GLY A 79 -6.08 13.59 -19.11
N LYS A 80 -5.07 13.83 -18.27
CA LYS A 80 -3.72 14.25 -18.71
C LYS A 80 -2.70 13.10 -18.68
N ILE A 81 -2.78 12.27 -17.67
CA ILE A 81 -1.89 11.13 -17.46
C ILE A 81 -2.74 9.86 -17.37
N LYS A 82 -2.36 8.81 -18.08
CA LYS A 82 -3.05 7.51 -18.01
C LYS A 82 -2.87 6.89 -16.62
N ASP A 83 -3.93 6.35 -16.05
CA ASP A 83 -3.92 5.70 -14.73
C ASP A 83 -2.85 4.60 -14.60
N ILE A 84 -2.64 3.83 -15.68
CA ILE A 84 -1.59 2.80 -15.74
C ILE A 84 -0.19 3.38 -15.53
N LYS A 85 0.09 4.60 -16.03
CA LYS A 85 1.38 5.26 -15.86
C LYS A 85 1.55 5.75 -14.42
N LEU A 86 0.48 6.33 -13.85
CA LEU A 86 0.47 6.73 -12.44
C LEU A 86 0.70 5.53 -11.53
N LEU A 87 -0.04 4.44 -11.78
CA LEU A 87 0.09 3.20 -11.05
C LEU A 87 1.52 2.65 -11.11
N LYS A 88 2.13 2.63 -12.30
CA LYS A 88 3.51 2.15 -12.49
C LYS A 88 4.53 2.98 -11.71
N VAL A 89 4.43 4.31 -11.77
CA VAL A 89 5.34 5.22 -11.05
C VAL A 89 5.17 5.07 -9.53
N SER A 90 3.92 4.98 -9.06
CA SER A 90 3.60 4.81 -7.64
C SER A 90 4.05 3.46 -7.06
N LEU A 91 4.37 2.48 -7.90
CA LEU A 91 4.98 1.22 -7.48
C LEU A 91 6.51 1.27 -7.49
N ILE A 92 7.12 1.93 -8.49
CA ILE A 92 8.59 1.98 -8.65
C ILE A 92 9.24 2.87 -7.59
N VAL A 93 8.69 4.05 -7.34
CA VAL A 93 9.26 5.00 -6.38
C VAL A 93 9.44 4.40 -4.99
N PRO A 94 8.42 3.77 -4.38
CA PRO A 94 8.58 3.18 -3.04
C PRO A 94 9.47 1.95 -3.01
N ILE A 95 9.65 1.21 -4.09
CA ILE A 95 10.63 0.11 -4.15
C ILE A 95 12.04 0.68 -3.94
N ILE A 96 12.39 1.72 -4.70
CA ILE A 96 13.72 2.33 -4.61
C ILE A 96 13.92 2.96 -3.22
N SER A 97 12.94 3.74 -2.75
CA SER A 97 13.04 4.41 -1.45
C SER A 97 13.05 3.44 -0.27
N SER A 98 12.34 2.30 -0.34
CA SER A 98 12.37 1.30 0.72
C SER A 98 13.71 0.55 0.83
N VAL A 99 14.43 0.35 -0.29
CA VAL A 99 15.80 -0.17 -0.25
C VAL A 99 16.74 0.81 0.48
N VAL A 100 16.64 2.10 0.15
CA VAL A 100 17.44 3.13 0.82
C VAL A 100 17.03 3.25 2.29
N LEU A 101 15.73 3.15 2.59
CA LEU A 101 15.22 3.16 3.97
C LEU A 101 15.78 1.98 4.79
N PHE A 102 15.83 0.77 4.20
CA PHE A 102 16.44 -0.38 4.84
C PHE A 102 17.93 -0.13 5.14
N ALA A 103 18.67 0.44 4.20
CA ALA A 103 20.07 0.80 4.42
C ALA A 103 20.24 1.85 5.52
N LEU A 104 19.37 2.88 5.57
CA LEU A 104 19.42 3.90 6.63
C LEU A 104 19.16 3.30 8.03
N PHE A 105 18.22 2.37 8.16
CA PHE A 105 17.98 1.68 9.43
C PHE A 105 19.16 0.78 9.80
N TYR A 106 19.74 0.08 8.83
CA TYR A 106 20.91 -0.77 9.09
C TYR A 106 22.12 0.01 9.63
N VAL A 107 22.38 1.21 9.10
CA VAL A 107 23.47 2.08 9.58
C VAL A 107 23.05 2.99 10.75
N LYS A 108 21.81 2.83 11.28
CA LYS A 108 21.25 3.65 12.36
C LYS A 108 21.34 5.16 12.06
N ALA A 109 20.97 5.54 10.85
CA ALA A 109 21.04 6.93 10.39
C ALA A 109 20.11 7.85 11.19
N SER A 110 20.39 9.14 11.15
CA SER A 110 19.61 10.17 11.84
C SER A 110 18.14 10.18 11.39
N LEU A 111 17.24 10.44 12.33
CA LEU A 111 15.81 10.59 12.12
C LEU A 111 15.48 11.63 11.04
N MET A 112 16.27 12.68 10.91
CA MET A 112 16.13 13.72 9.86
C MET A 112 16.23 13.17 8.44
N LEU A 113 16.94 12.06 8.22
CA LEU A 113 17.03 11.38 6.93
C LEU A 113 15.91 10.34 6.76
N VAL A 114 15.56 9.67 7.85
CA VAL A 114 14.54 8.60 7.85
C VAL A 114 13.14 9.14 7.55
N ILE A 115 12.72 10.25 8.19
CA ILE A 115 11.36 10.79 8.04
C ILE A 115 11.05 11.19 6.58
N PRO A 116 11.86 11.99 5.87
CA PRO A 116 11.58 12.35 4.48
C PRO A 116 11.55 11.13 3.56
N LEU A 117 12.44 10.17 3.79
CA LEU A 117 12.50 8.97 2.97
C LEU A 117 11.30 8.06 3.23
N LEU A 118 10.85 7.97 4.48
CA LEU A 118 9.64 7.26 4.85
C LEU A 118 8.39 7.89 4.20
N LEU A 119 8.31 9.23 4.18
CA LEU A 119 7.28 9.96 3.44
C LEU A 119 7.27 9.57 1.96
N ILE A 120 8.42 9.59 1.30
CA ILE A 120 8.57 9.21 -0.12
C ILE A 120 8.14 7.75 -0.35
N THR A 121 8.38 6.87 0.63
CA THR A 121 8.00 5.45 0.54
C THR A 121 6.50 5.22 0.74
N ILE A 122 5.86 6.00 1.61
CA ILE A 122 4.45 5.77 1.99
C ILE A 122 3.47 6.60 1.16
N MET A 123 3.78 7.85 0.81
CA MET A 123 2.87 8.72 0.05
C MET A 123 2.32 8.09 -1.25
N PRO A 124 3.12 7.33 -2.05
CA PRO A 124 2.61 6.67 -3.24
C PRO A 124 1.48 5.65 -3.00
N LEU A 125 1.27 5.19 -1.76
CA LEU A 125 0.17 4.31 -1.38
C LEU A 125 -1.20 4.86 -1.78
N SER A 126 -1.45 6.15 -1.52
CA SER A 126 -2.73 6.78 -1.86
C SER A 126 -2.92 6.94 -3.37
N VAL A 127 -1.83 7.25 -4.09
CA VAL A 127 -1.85 7.36 -5.57
C VAL A 127 -2.13 5.99 -6.19
N MET A 128 -1.40 4.96 -5.73
CA MET A 128 -1.57 3.58 -6.16
C MET A 128 -2.98 3.07 -5.86
N GLY A 129 -3.45 3.28 -4.62
CA GLY A 129 -4.76 2.84 -4.18
C GLY A 129 -5.89 3.43 -5.02
N ALA A 130 -5.88 4.75 -5.24
CA ALA A 130 -6.90 5.42 -6.03
C ALA A 130 -6.86 5.00 -7.51
N SER A 131 -5.67 4.95 -8.13
CA SER A 131 -5.53 4.54 -9.54
C SER A 131 -5.90 3.07 -9.74
N SER A 132 -5.44 2.17 -8.85
CA SER A 132 -5.77 0.75 -8.90
C SER A 132 -7.27 0.51 -8.69
N PHE A 133 -7.88 1.22 -7.73
CA PHE A 133 -9.33 1.13 -7.49
C PHE A 133 -10.14 1.59 -8.70
N SER A 134 -9.81 2.75 -9.28
CA SER A 134 -10.46 3.27 -10.48
C SER A 134 -10.40 2.26 -11.64
N MET A 135 -9.22 1.72 -11.91
CA MET A 135 -9.01 0.73 -12.97
C MET A 135 -9.75 -0.58 -12.70
N ALA A 136 -9.71 -1.10 -11.48
CA ALA A 136 -10.42 -2.32 -11.09
C ALA A 136 -11.94 -2.17 -11.25
N MET A 137 -12.49 -1.02 -10.82
CA MET A 137 -13.94 -0.76 -10.87
C MET A 137 -14.46 -0.43 -12.26
N SER A 138 -13.62 0.05 -13.18
CA SER A 138 -14.04 0.45 -14.54
C SER A 138 -14.71 -0.65 -15.34
N ARG A 139 -14.42 -1.93 -15.03
CA ARG A 139 -14.99 -3.11 -15.70
C ARG A 139 -16.14 -3.76 -14.92
N GLN A 140 -16.45 -3.33 -13.68
CA GLN A 140 -17.34 -4.08 -12.79
C GLN A 140 -18.81 -3.65 -12.86
N GLY A 141 -19.13 -2.48 -13.40
CA GLY A 141 -20.52 -2.02 -13.65
C GLY A 141 -21.44 -2.24 -12.43
N ARG A 142 -22.49 -3.04 -12.60
CA ARG A 142 -23.47 -3.35 -11.54
C ARG A 142 -22.88 -4.12 -10.34
N GLN A 143 -21.72 -4.72 -10.49
CA GLN A 143 -21.06 -5.53 -9.46
C GLN A 143 -20.05 -4.72 -8.63
N ALA A 144 -19.93 -3.40 -8.89
CA ALA A 144 -18.94 -2.53 -8.25
C ALA A 144 -18.98 -2.54 -6.71
N GLY A 145 -20.17 -2.68 -6.11
CA GLY A 145 -20.31 -2.80 -4.65
C GLY A 145 -19.67 -4.05 -4.08
N THR A 146 -19.92 -5.23 -4.70
CA THR A 146 -19.30 -6.50 -4.28
C THR A 146 -17.80 -6.50 -4.58
N ALA A 147 -17.38 -5.94 -5.71
CA ALA A 147 -15.99 -5.82 -6.10
C ALA A 147 -15.20 -4.94 -5.12
N SER A 148 -15.73 -3.77 -4.73
CA SER A 148 -15.09 -2.89 -3.77
C SER A 148 -14.97 -3.54 -2.38
N ALA A 149 -15.99 -4.28 -1.96
CA ALA A 149 -15.95 -5.02 -0.69
C ALA A 149 -14.86 -6.11 -0.70
N LEU A 150 -14.73 -6.88 -1.79
CA LEU A 150 -13.68 -7.89 -1.94
C LEU A 150 -12.28 -7.27 -1.93
N LEU A 151 -12.09 -6.16 -2.64
CA LEU A 151 -10.81 -5.46 -2.70
C LEU A 151 -10.38 -4.97 -1.30
N GLY A 152 -11.30 -4.38 -0.54
CA GLY A 152 -11.06 -3.98 0.85
C GLY A 152 -10.79 -5.17 1.76
N PHE A 153 -11.55 -6.26 1.62
CA PHE A 153 -11.42 -7.48 2.40
C PHE A 153 -10.02 -8.12 2.26
N PHE A 154 -9.56 -8.33 1.02
CA PHE A 154 -8.24 -8.89 0.79
C PHE A 154 -7.11 -8.00 1.32
N SER A 155 -7.23 -6.67 1.16
CA SER A 155 -6.26 -5.71 1.66
C SER A 155 -6.19 -5.72 3.19
N MET A 156 -7.33 -5.79 3.88
CA MET A 156 -7.39 -5.82 5.34
C MET A 156 -6.89 -7.14 5.93
N ILE A 157 -7.23 -8.28 5.33
CA ILE A 157 -6.75 -9.58 5.82
C ILE A 157 -5.23 -9.64 5.76
N LEU A 158 -4.64 -9.33 4.61
CA LEU A 158 -3.19 -9.45 4.46
C LEU A 158 -2.45 -8.46 5.36
N GLY A 159 -2.96 -7.24 5.47
CA GLY A 159 -2.44 -6.24 6.40
C GLY A 159 -2.56 -6.68 7.87
N GLY A 160 -3.73 -7.20 8.25
CA GLY A 160 -3.97 -7.69 9.61
C GLY A 160 -3.09 -8.88 10.02
N ILE A 161 -2.67 -9.72 9.06
CA ILE A 161 -1.73 -10.82 9.31
C ILE A 161 -0.29 -10.29 9.42
N THR A 162 0.11 -9.35 8.55
CA THR A 162 1.50 -8.87 8.51
C THR A 162 1.86 -7.94 9.65
N MET A 163 0.91 -7.19 10.19
CA MET A 163 1.14 -6.27 11.30
C MET A 163 1.72 -6.97 12.54
N PRO A 164 1.10 -8.03 13.12
CA PRO A 164 1.69 -8.74 14.24
C PRO A 164 2.97 -9.48 13.86
N LEU A 165 3.06 -10.06 12.65
CA LEU A 165 4.26 -10.76 12.21
C LEU A 165 5.49 -9.84 12.19
N ALA A 166 5.34 -8.61 11.71
CA ALA A 166 6.43 -7.64 11.69
C ALA A 166 6.93 -7.30 13.11
N GLY A 167 6.00 -7.19 14.07
CA GLY A 167 6.33 -6.93 15.48
C GLY A 167 6.98 -8.09 16.23
N MET A 168 6.81 -9.34 15.74
CA MET A 168 7.39 -10.53 16.37
C MET A 168 8.84 -10.84 15.90
N ILE A 169 9.32 -10.20 14.85
CA ILE A 169 10.63 -10.50 14.24
C ILE A 169 11.72 -9.66 14.91
N GLY A 170 12.43 -10.26 15.87
CA GLY A 170 13.65 -9.70 16.46
C GLY A 170 13.42 -8.59 17.50
N ASN A 171 14.53 -8.07 18.03
CA ASN A 171 14.54 -7.01 19.04
C ASN A 171 14.59 -5.60 18.43
N ASP A 172 14.83 -5.50 17.12
CA ASP A 172 14.87 -4.23 16.38
C ASP A 172 13.78 -4.24 15.30
N PRO A 173 12.63 -3.61 15.54
CA PRO A 173 11.50 -3.61 14.61
C PRO A 173 11.72 -2.75 13.35
N SER A 174 12.80 -1.97 13.26
CA SER A 174 13.06 -1.09 12.11
C SER A 174 13.39 -1.86 10.84
N LEU A 175 14.23 -2.89 10.95
CA LEU A 175 14.63 -3.71 9.81
C LEU A 175 13.48 -4.57 9.27
N PRO A 176 12.71 -5.33 10.10
CA PRO A 176 11.50 -6.00 9.64
C PRO A 176 10.50 -5.05 8.98
N MET A 177 10.25 -3.90 9.56
CA MET A 177 9.36 -2.88 8.98
C MET A 177 9.78 -2.48 7.57
N ALA A 178 11.06 -2.14 7.37
CA ALA A 178 11.59 -1.77 6.06
C ALA A 178 11.56 -2.96 5.07
N ALA A 179 11.84 -4.18 5.54
CA ALA A 179 11.80 -5.38 4.73
C ALA A 179 10.36 -5.69 4.25
N PHE A 180 9.36 -5.61 5.13
CA PHE A 180 7.96 -5.78 4.75
C PHE A 180 7.47 -4.69 3.78
N LEU A 181 7.89 -3.44 3.98
CA LEU A 181 7.62 -2.35 3.03
C LEU A 181 8.20 -2.70 1.65
N PHE A 182 9.48 -3.05 1.58
CA PHE A 182 10.13 -3.43 0.33
C PHE A 182 9.45 -4.63 -0.33
N CYS A 183 9.25 -5.74 0.41
CA CYS A 183 8.62 -6.94 -0.11
C CYS A 183 7.19 -6.68 -0.61
N GLY A 184 6.42 -5.87 0.11
CA GLY A 184 5.07 -5.47 -0.28
C GLY A 184 5.05 -4.74 -1.62
N TRP A 185 5.89 -3.71 -1.79
CA TRP A 185 5.99 -2.95 -3.03
C TRP A 185 6.57 -3.76 -4.19
N ALA A 186 7.63 -4.55 -3.93
CA ALA A 186 8.28 -5.36 -4.97
C ALA A 186 7.36 -6.47 -5.49
N SER A 187 6.68 -7.21 -4.59
CA SER A 187 5.73 -8.24 -4.98
C SER A 187 4.51 -7.66 -5.70
N ALA A 188 4.00 -6.50 -5.25
CA ALA A 188 2.93 -5.80 -5.95
C ALA A 188 3.35 -5.37 -7.37
N PHE A 189 4.59 -4.94 -7.57
CA PHE A 189 5.11 -4.63 -8.91
C PHE A 189 5.19 -5.86 -9.81
N VAL A 190 5.56 -7.02 -9.27
CA VAL A 190 5.52 -8.29 -10.03
C VAL A 190 4.10 -8.62 -10.45
N VAL A 191 3.13 -8.52 -9.53
CA VAL A 191 1.70 -8.73 -9.84
C VAL A 191 1.21 -7.75 -10.91
N PHE A 192 1.59 -6.47 -10.80
CA PHE A 192 1.29 -5.46 -11.79
C PHE A 192 1.78 -5.86 -13.19
N LYS A 193 3.02 -6.34 -13.30
CA LYS A 193 3.63 -6.78 -14.55
C LYS A 193 2.94 -7.97 -15.19
N ILE A 194 2.47 -8.91 -14.36
CA ILE A 194 1.88 -10.18 -14.84
C ILE A 194 0.40 -10.02 -15.19
N PHE A 195 -0.37 -9.31 -14.36
CA PHE A 195 -1.84 -9.31 -14.45
C PHE A 195 -2.45 -7.99 -14.94
N VAL A 196 -1.78 -6.85 -14.73
CA VAL A 196 -2.36 -5.53 -15.01
C VAL A 196 -1.76 -4.90 -16.28
N GLU A 197 -0.44 -4.85 -16.40
CA GLU A 197 0.23 -4.20 -17.54
C GLU A 197 -0.10 -4.85 -18.92
N PRO A 198 -0.24 -6.19 -19.05
CA PRO A 198 -0.56 -6.81 -20.34
C PRO A 198 -1.92 -6.39 -20.92
N GLU A 199 -2.88 -6.09 -20.05
CA GLU A 199 -4.24 -5.68 -20.43
C GLU A 199 -4.32 -4.23 -20.97
N HIS A 200 -3.22 -3.50 -20.91
CA HIS A 200 -3.10 -2.09 -21.34
C HIS A 200 -2.08 -1.88 -22.47
N LYS A 201 -1.52 -2.97 -23.02
CA LYS A 201 -0.72 -2.95 -24.24
C LYS A 201 -1.60 -3.09 -25.47
#